data_d1035c38e617717f11f50337555ab6e0
#
_entry.id   d1035c38e617717f11f50337555ab6e0
#
_cell.length_a   1.000
_cell.length_b   1.000
_cell.length_c   1.000
_cell.angle_alpha   90.00
_cell.angle_beta   90.00
_cell.angle_gamma   90.00
#
_symmetry.space_group_name_H-M   'P 1'
#
loop_
_entity.id
_entity.type
_entity.pdbx_description
1 polymer ?
#
loop_
_entity_poly.entity_id
_entity_poly.type
_entity_poly.pdbx_seq_one_letter_code
_entity_poly.pdbx_strand_id
1 'polypeptide(L)'
;MPELPEVETTLRGLSPHLLGQRIHGVILRRPDLRWPIPEQIERLLPGATITNVRRRAKYLLIDTDAGGSALLHLGMSGSLRVLPGDTLPRAHDHVDISLQNGRVLRFNDPRRFGCLLWQSDTHTHELLAALGPEPLSDAFTGDYLHGLARGRRAAVKTFLMDQAVVVGVGNIYAAESLHRAGISPLREAGKVSLDRYRRLADAVKDILAYAIHRGGTTLRDFISPDGAPGYFEQELTVYGREGEACKQCGRVLKHATIGQRATVWCGSCQR
;
A
#
# COMPACT_ATOMS: atom_id res chain seq x y z
N MET A 1 0.48 -2.51 -8.31
CA MET A 1 1.18 -1.71 -7.27
C MET A 1 0.60 -2.14 -5.94
N PRO A 2 1.41 -2.57 -4.99
CA PRO A 2 0.94 -2.88 -3.64
C PRO A 2 0.17 -1.69 -3.04
N GLU A 3 -1.03 -1.97 -2.55
CA GLU A 3 -1.87 -1.03 -1.82
C GLU A 3 -1.79 -1.34 -0.32
N LEU A 4 -2.64 -0.75 0.50
CA LEU A 4 -2.55 -0.93 1.95
C LEU A 4 -2.59 -2.41 2.41
N PRO A 5 -3.48 -3.27 1.91
CA PRO A 5 -3.52 -4.67 2.36
C PRO A 5 -2.24 -5.45 2.04
N GLU A 6 -1.63 -5.24 0.88
CA GLU A 6 -0.38 -5.90 0.50
C GLU A 6 0.79 -5.45 1.38
N VAL A 7 0.86 -4.16 1.69
CA VAL A 7 1.90 -3.61 2.59
C VAL A 7 1.69 -4.09 4.03
N GLU A 8 0.45 -4.17 4.49
CA GLU A 8 0.10 -4.70 5.81
C GLU A 8 0.44 -6.21 5.91
N THR A 9 0.16 -6.98 4.87
CA THR A 9 0.54 -8.40 4.80
C THR A 9 2.06 -8.57 4.84
N THR A 10 2.78 -7.72 4.09
CA THR A 10 4.25 -7.69 4.14
C THR A 10 4.75 -7.39 5.55
N LEU A 11 4.20 -6.36 6.21
CA LEU A 11 4.52 -6.03 7.60
C LEU A 11 4.35 -7.22 8.53
N ARG A 12 3.20 -7.88 8.47
CA ARG A 12 2.87 -9.03 9.34
C ARG A 12 3.81 -10.21 9.12
N GLY A 13 4.18 -10.47 7.86
CA GLY A 13 5.13 -11.53 7.53
C GLY A 13 6.57 -11.22 7.97
N LEU A 14 6.97 -9.96 7.96
CA LEU A 14 8.33 -9.55 8.33
C LEU A 14 8.51 -9.38 9.85
N SER A 15 7.53 -8.83 10.56
CA SER A 15 7.64 -8.44 11.98
C SER A 15 8.18 -9.54 12.89
N PRO A 16 7.72 -10.80 12.83
CA PRO A 16 8.24 -11.87 13.70
C PRO A 16 9.73 -12.17 13.52
N HIS A 17 10.27 -11.83 12.35
CA HIS A 17 11.67 -12.09 12.00
C HIS A 17 12.59 -10.90 12.26
N LEU A 18 12.04 -9.70 12.37
CA LEU A 18 12.80 -8.46 12.50
C LEU A 18 12.82 -7.89 13.91
N LEU A 19 11.71 -8.00 14.65
CA LEU A 19 11.59 -7.42 16.00
C LEU A 19 12.67 -7.95 16.94
N GLY A 20 13.37 -7.03 17.61
CA GLY A 20 14.43 -7.32 18.56
C GLY A 20 15.76 -7.78 17.92
N GLN A 21 15.82 -7.89 16.59
CA GLN A 21 17.04 -8.28 15.91
C GLN A 21 18.03 -7.12 15.83
N ARG A 22 19.29 -7.40 16.07
CA ARG A 22 20.40 -6.46 15.81
C ARG A 22 20.82 -6.56 14.36
N ILE A 23 20.99 -5.42 13.72
CA ILE A 23 21.47 -5.32 12.34
C ILE A 23 22.99 -5.51 12.35
N HIS A 24 23.46 -6.48 11.61
CA HIS A 24 24.90 -6.75 11.45
C HIS A 24 25.52 -5.81 10.41
N GLY A 25 24.84 -5.56 9.31
CA GLY A 25 25.34 -4.72 8.23
C GLY A 25 24.30 -4.47 7.15
N VAL A 26 24.64 -3.55 6.25
CA VAL A 26 23.84 -3.20 5.08
C VAL A 26 24.70 -3.34 3.83
N ILE A 27 24.15 -3.93 2.77
CA ILE A 27 24.76 -4.01 1.45
C ILE A 27 23.85 -3.31 0.46
N LEU A 28 24.33 -2.20 -0.11
CA LEU A 28 23.69 -1.50 -1.21
C LEU A 28 24.35 -1.93 -2.51
N ARG A 29 23.65 -2.71 -3.36
CA ARG A 29 24.15 -3.06 -4.71
C ARG A 29 23.92 -1.96 -5.73
N ARG A 30 23.12 -0.98 -5.34
CA ARG A 30 22.87 0.26 -6.08
C ARG A 30 22.73 1.44 -5.12
N PRO A 31 23.24 2.62 -5.50
CA PRO A 31 23.14 3.81 -4.67
C PRO A 31 21.74 4.46 -4.75
N ASP A 32 20.91 4.03 -5.71
CA ASP A 32 19.59 4.62 -6.00
C ASP A 32 18.52 3.57 -6.27
N LEU A 33 17.30 3.94 -5.90
CA LEU A 33 16.04 3.35 -6.34
C LEU A 33 15.24 4.45 -7.05
N ARG A 34 13.99 4.75 -6.62
CA ARG A 34 13.27 5.93 -7.11
C ARG A 34 14.01 7.23 -6.78
N TRP A 35 14.67 7.27 -5.64
CA TRP A 35 15.55 8.34 -5.17
C TRP A 35 16.87 7.75 -4.68
N PRO A 36 17.93 8.56 -4.55
CA PRO A 36 19.16 8.12 -3.90
C PRO A 36 18.88 7.57 -2.50
N ILE A 37 19.55 6.50 -2.14
CA ILE A 37 19.50 5.95 -0.78
C ILE A 37 20.40 6.82 0.09
N PRO A 38 19.90 7.40 1.20
CA PRO A 38 20.68 8.33 2.00
C PRO A 38 21.77 7.59 2.80
N GLU A 39 22.90 8.28 3.03
CA GLU A 39 24.06 7.77 3.78
C GLU A 39 23.71 7.26 5.18
N GLN A 40 22.67 7.82 5.79
CA GLN A 40 22.18 7.37 7.11
C GLN A 40 21.86 5.89 7.15
N ILE A 41 21.43 5.30 6.03
CA ILE A 41 21.11 3.87 5.94
C ILE A 41 22.37 3.03 6.19
N GLU A 42 23.48 3.34 5.54
CA GLU A 42 24.74 2.61 5.72
C GLU A 42 25.47 2.96 7.03
N ARG A 43 25.28 4.18 7.51
CA ARG A 43 25.97 4.67 8.71
C ARG A 43 25.26 4.30 10.02
N LEU A 44 23.90 4.37 10.06
CA LEU A 44 23.15 4.26 11.30
C LEU A 44 22.51 2.89 11.51
N LEU A 45 22.21 2.14 10.46
CA LEU A 45 21.61 0.82 10.62
C LEU A 45 22.58 -0.25 11.17
N PRO A 46 23.86 -0.33 10.72
CA PRO A 46 24.77 -1.33 11.27
C PRO A 46 24.99 -1.14 12.78
N GLY A 47 24.79 -2.22 13.53
CA GLY A 47 24.88 -2.23 14.99
C GLY A 47 23.59 -1.82 15.74
N ALA A 48 22.62 -1.22 15.06
CA ALA A 48 21.34 -0.85 15.65
C ALA A 48 20.44 -2.08 15.90
N THR A 49 19.58 -1.95 16.89
CA THR A 49 18.53 -2.94 17.19
C THR A 49 17.20 -2.48 16.63
N ILE A 50 16.48 -3.36 15.95
CA ILE A 50 15.13 -3.09 15.47
C ILE A 50 14.14 -3.11 16.64
N THR A 51 13.61 -1.96 16.98
CA THR A 51 12.70 -1.78 18.13
C THR A 51 11.24 -1.96 17.77
N ASN A 52 10.88 -1.63 16.51
CA ASN A 52 9.51 -1.78 16.03
C ASN A 52 9.48 -1.93 14.50
N VAL A 53 8.41 -2.49 13.97
CA VAL A 53 8.10 -2.50 12.53
C VAL A 53 6.65 -2.07 12.37
N ARG A 54 6.43 -0.98 11.68
CA ARG A 54 5.09 -0.39 11.53
C ARG A 54 4.81 0.06 10.10
N ARG A 55 3.55 0.29 9.80
CA ARG A 55 3.09 0.82 8.52
C ARG A 55 2.47 2.22 8.71
N ARG A 56 2.75 3.09 7.75
CA ARG A 56 1.99 4.32 7.53
C ARG A 56 1.63 4.39 6.04
N ALA A 57 0.35 4.44 5.71
CA ALA A 57 -0.11 4.39 4.32
C ALA A 57 0.42 3.13 3.59
N LYS A 58 1.20 3.32 2.54
CA LYS A 58 1.88 2.26 1.77
C LYS A 58 3.39 2.18 2.08
N TYR A 59 3.81 2.82 3.16
CA TYR A 59 5.20 2.80 3.65
C TYR A 59 5.36 1.85 4.82
N LEU A 60 6.47 1.14 4.84
CA LEU A 60 6.96 0.38 5.98
C LEU A 60 8.04 1.20 6.70
N LEU A 61 7.99 1.22 8.00
CA LEU A 61 9.00 1.85 8.85
C LEU A 61 9.60 0.78 9.74
N ILE A 62 10.92 0.62 9.65
CA ILE A 62 11.70 -0.22 10.56
C ILE A 62 12.36 0.72 11.55
N ASP A 63 11.76 0.84 12.73
CA ASP A 63 12.24 1.70 13.81
C ASP A 63 13.45 1.05 14.49
N THR A 64 14.44 1.85 14.84
CA THR A 64 15.68 1.39 15.46
C THR A 64 16.06 2.23 16.67
N ASP A 65 16.92 1.70 17.52
CA ASP A 65 17.56 2.43 18.63
C ASP A 65 18.66 3.42 18.20
N ALA A 66 18.89 3.56 16.89
CA ALA A 66 19.84 4.53 16.32
C ALA A 66 19.23 5.94 16.11
N GLY A 67 18.08 6.23 16.70
CA GLY A 67 17.42 7.56 16.63
C GLY A 67 16.64 7.80 15.34
N GLY A 68 16.05 6.75 14.78
CA GLY A 68 15.19 6.87 13.59
C GLY A 68 14.78 5.55 12.99
N SER A 69 14.19 5.66 11.80
CA SER A 69 13.58 4.55 11.08
C SER A 69 14.07 4.46 9.64
N ALA A 70 14.30 3.25 9.16
CA ALA A 70 14.37 2.99 7.73
C ALA A 70 12.95 3.05 7.15
N LEU A 71 12.72 3.97 6.22
CA LEU A 71 11.45 4.20 5.54
C LEU A 71 11.46 3.51 4.18
N LEU A 72 10.63 2.51 3.98
CA LEU A 72 10.56 1.72 2.75
C LEU A 72 9.21 1.90 2.05
N HIS A 73 9.24 1.93 0.73
CA HIS A 73 8.07 1.84 -0.12
C HIS A 73 8.31 0.80 -1.22
N LEU A 74 7.36 -0.11 -1.43
CA LEU A 74 7.54 -1.21 -2.39
C LEU A 74 7.43 -0.78 -3.85
N GLY A 75 6.99 0.45 -4.11
CA GLY A 75 6.77 0.93 -5.49
C GLY A 75 5.67 0.15 -6.20
N MET A 76 5.97 -0.41 -7.34
CA MET A 76 5.01 -1.21 -8.14
C MET A 76 5.32 -2.70 -8.15
N SER A 77 6.60 -3.07 -8.04
CA SER A 77 7.10 -4.43 -8.18
C SER A 77 8.05 -4.85 -7.04
N GLY A 78 8.25 -3.96 -6.08
CA GLY A 78 9.14 -4.23 -4.96
C GLY A 78 8.59 -5.29 -4.01
N SER A 79 9.49 -6.10 -3.49
CA SER A 79 9.21 -7.12 -2.48
C SER A 79 10.30 -7.16 -1.42
N LEU A 80 9.90 -7.46 -0.20
CA LEU A 80 10.80 -7.67 0.94
C LEU A 80 10.69 -9.12 1.40
N ARG A 81 11.84 -9.77 1.56
CA ARG A 81 11.92 -11.17 1.98
C ARG A 81 12.96 -11.35 3.06
N VAL A 82 12.67 -12.18 4.05
CA VAL A 82 13.66 -12.63 5.04
C VAL A 82 14.17 -13.99 4.62
N LEU A 83 15.46 -14.08 4.33
CA LEU A 83 16.13 -15.25 3.76
C LEU A 83 17.31 -15.68 4.65
N PRO A 84 17.81 -16.93 4.52
CA PRO A 84 19.13 -17.30 5.04
C PRO A 84 20.22 -16.35 4.50
N GLY A 85 21.19 -15.99 5.32
CA GLY A 85 22.22 -14.99 4.97
C GLY A 85 23.17 -15.43 3.84
N ASP A 86 23.30 -16.74 3.61
CA ASP A 86 24.08 -17.36 2.53
C ASP A 86 23.32 -17.41 1.18
N THR A 87 22.05 -17.00 1.16
CA THR A 87 21.25 -17.00 -0.08
C THR A 87 21.85 -16.03 -1.09
N LEU A 88 22.30 -16.55 -2.23
CA LEU A 88 22.85 -15.73 -3.31
C LEU A 88 21.84 -14.69 -3.83
N PRO A 89 22.29 -13.46 -4.09
CA PRO A 89 21.43 -12.44 -4.66
C PRO A 89 21.01 -12.78 -6.08
N ARG A 90 19.78 -12.45 -6.43
CA ARG A 90 19.19 -12.57 -7.78
C ARG A 90 19.21 -11.22 -8.48
N ALA A 91 18.86 -11.23 -9.76
CA ALA A 91 18.60 -9.99 -10.49
C ALA A 91 17.59 -9.11 -9.73
N HIS A 92 17.90 -7.79 -9.64
CA HIS A 92 17.12 -6.77 -8.97
C HIS A 92 17.06 -6.85 -7.44
N ASP A 93 17.85 -7.70 -6.79
CA ASP A 93 18.09 -7.66 -5.35
C ASP A 93 19.03 -6.48 -5.06
N HIS A 94 18.48 -5.33 -4.67
CA HIS A 94 19.22 -4.07 -4.58
C HIS A 94 19.78 -3.79 -3.20
N VAL A 95 19.09 -4.22 -2.16
CA VAL A 95 19.49 -3.96 -0.76
C VAL A 95 19.38 -5.23 0.06
N ASP A 96 20.40 -5.50 0.86
CA ASP A 96 20.40 -6.48 1.94
C ASP A 96 20.67 -5.78 3.27
N ILE A 97 19.82 -6.06 4.27
CA ILE A 97 20.01 -5.71 5.67
C ILE A 97 20.27 -7.03 6.41
N SER A 98 21.53 -7.30 6.75
CA SER A 98 21.93 -8.52 7.43
C SER A 98 21.62 -8.43 8.93
N LEU A 99 21.07 -9.50 9.48
CA LEU A 99 20.68 -9.60 10.89
C LEU A 99 21.68 -10.48 11.67
N GLN A 100 21.83 -10.22 12.96
CA GLN A 100 22.76 -10.96 13.80
C GLN A 100 22.44 -12.47 13.92
N ASN A 101 21.15 -12.84 13.71
CA ASN A 101 20.72 -14.25 13.71
C ASN A 101 21.07 -15.03 12.42
N GLY A 102 21.90 -14.47 11.54
CA GLY A 102 22.32 -15.10 10.29
C GLY A 102 21.30 -15.01 9.15
N ARG A 103 20.22 -14.25 9.32
CA ARG A 103 19.23 -13.96 8.25
C ARG A 103 19.54 -12.63 7.57
N VAL A 104 18.89 -12.41 6.42
CA VAL A 104 18.96 -11.16 5.66
C VAL A 104 17.57 -10.71 5.26
N LEU A 105 17.25 -9.45 5.53
CA LEU A 105 16.10 -8.78 4.93
C LEU A 105 16.56 -8.24 3.57
N ARG A 106 15.99 -8.78 2.51
CA ARG A 106 16.36 -8.48 1.12
C ARG A 106 15.27 -7.71 0.42
N PHE A 107 15.62 -6.57 -0.20
CA PHE A 107 14.74 -5.78 -1.03
C PHE A 107 15.02 -6.01 -2.51
N ASN A 108 14.06 -6.60 -3.20
CA ASN A 108 14.04 -6.78 -4.65
C ASN A 108 13.07 -5.79 -5.29
N ASP A 109 13.48 -5.07 -6.32
CA ASP A 109 12.60 -4.16 -7.08
C ASP A 109 13.01 -4.02 -8.54
N PRO A 110 12.46 -4.84 -9.45
CA PRO A 110 12.80 -4.84 -10.87
C PRO A 110 12.61 -3.48 -11.55
N ARG A 111 11.60 -2.71 -11.15
CA ARG A 111 11.25 -1.42 -11.77
C ARG A 111 11.87 -0.21 -11.08
N ARG A 112 12.44 -0.38 -9.91
CA ARG A 112 13.05 0.68 -9.08
C ARG A 112 12.13 1.86 -8.79
N PHE A 113 10.84 1.59 -8.61
CA PHE A 113 9.83 2.59 -8.21
C PHE A 113 9.62 2.62 -6.70
N GLY A 114 10.25 1.72 -5.99
CA GLY A 114 10.34 1.73 -4.54
C GLY A 114 11.34 2.73 -4.02
N CYS A 115 11.43 2.86 -2.72
CA CYS A 115 12.45 3.67 -2.06
C CYS A 115 12.89 3.05 -0.74
N LEU A 116 14.11 3.42 -0.33
CA LEU A 116 14.65 3.22 1.01
C LEU A 116 15.23 4.55 1.45
N LEU A 117 14.65 5.14 2.48
CA LEU A 117 14.97 6.47 2.99
C LEU A 117 15.17 6.40 4.50
N TRP A 118 15.62 7.49 5.11
CA TRP A 118 15.76 7.60 6.55
C TRP A 118 14.81 8.65 7.10
N GLN A 119 14.13 8.31 8.19
CA GLN A 119 13.35 9.24 9.00
C GLN A 119 13.97 9.31 10.40
N SER A 120 14.41 10.48 10.82
CA SER A 120 14.85 10.69 12.21
C SER A 120 13.66 10.69 13.17
N ASP A 121 13.90 10.42 14.45
CA ASP A 121 12.85 10.47 15.48
C ASP A 121 12.36 11.90 15.73
N THR A 122 13.15 12.91 15.37
CA THR A 122 12.84 14.31 15.61
C THR A 122 11.96 14.97 14.55
N HIS A 123 11.84 14.35 13.35
CA HIS A 123 11.10 14.94 12.22
C HIS A 123 10.35 13.89 11.44
N THR A 124 9.07 14.15 11.17
CA THR A 124 8.31 13.36 10.21
C THR A 124 8.82 13.62 8.79
N HIS A 125 9.18 12.56 8.08
CA HIS A 125 9.62 12.66 6.69
C HIS A 125 8.55 13.35 5.82
N GLU A 126 8.96 14.21 4.90
CA GLU A 126 8.06 15.00 4.05
C GLU A 126 7.02 14.13 3.30
N LEU A 127 7.39 12.95 2.84
CA LEU A 127 6.49 11.99 2.19
C LEU A 127 5.36 11.48 3.10
N LEU A 128 5.51 11.61 4.42
CA LEU A 128 4.50 11.20 5.39
C LEU A 128 3.71 12.37 5.96
N ALA A 129 4.27 13.57 5.94
CA ALA A 129 3.71 14.76 6.60
C ALA A 129 2.36 15.21 6.01
N ALA A 130 2.19 15.08 4.68
CA ALA A 130 0.99 15.50 3.97
C ALA A 130 -0.07 14.38 3.79
N LEU A 131 0.12 13.23 4.43
CA LEU A 131 -0.77 12.09 4.28
C LEU A 131 -2.04 12.24 5.12
N GLY A 132 -3.19 11.95 4.51
CA GLY A 132 -4.49 11.88 5.16
C GLY A 132 -4.59 10.74 6.21
N PRO A 133 -5.78 10.53 6.80
CA PRO A 133 -5.98 9.51 7.83
C PRO A 133 -5.83 8.09 7.28
N GLU A 134 -5.50 7.16 8.18
CA GLU A 134 -5.59 5.73 7.90
C GLU A 134 -7.05 5.32 7.72
N PRO A 135 -7.38 4.55 6.66
CA PRO A 135 -8.79 4.22 6.35
C PRO A 135 -9.45 3.32 7.40
N LEU A 136 -8.68 2.59 8.22
CA LEU A 136 -9.20 1.73 9.27
C LEU A 136 -9.28 2.44 10.64
N SER A 137 -8.90 3.73 10.71
CA SER A 137 -9.00 4.51 11.95
C SER A 137 -10.38 5.14 12.12
N ASP A 138 -10.67 5.61 13.34
CA ASP A 138 -11.91 6.35 13.66
C ASP A 138 -11.97 7.73 13.00
N ALA A 139 -10.81 8.30 12.61
CA ALA A 139 -10.74 9.57 11.91
C ALA A 139 -11.29 9.49 10.46
N PHE A 140 -11.33 8.31 9.86
CA PHE A 140 -11.87 8.12 8.51
C PHE A 140 -13.37 7.81 8.58
N THR A 141 -14.21 8.79 8.30
CA THR A 141 -15.68 8.70 8.34
C THR A 141 -16.29 9.25 7.05
N GLY A 142 -17.58 8.94 6.82
CA GLY A 142 -18.32 9.54 5.71
C GLY A 142 -18.50 11.05 5.85
N ASP A 143 -18.65 11.55 7.08
CA ASP A 143 -18.74 12.98 7.37
C ASP A 143 -17.43 13.70 7.04
N TYR A 144 -16.28 13.10 7.37
CA TYR A 144 -14.96 13.57 6.98
C TYR A 144 -14.82 13.67 5.45
N LEU A 145 -15.13 12.57 4.73
CA LEU A 145 -15.07 12.54 3.26
C LEU A 145 -15.99 13.59 2.63
N HIS A 146 -17.25 13.68 3.11
CA HIS A 146 -18.21 14.65 2.61
C HIS A 146 -17.73 16.09 2.83
N GLY A 147 -17.14 16.38 3.99
CA GLY A 147 -16.59 17.70 4.30
C GLY A 147 -15.50 18.11 3.30
N LEU A 148 -14.54 17.21 3.02
CA LEU A 148 -13.44 17.43 2.06
C LEU A 148 -13.91 17.48 0.60
N ALA A 149 -15.02 16.83 0.28
CA ALA A 149 -15.55 16.75 -1.08
C ALA A 149 -16.28 18.01 -1.53
N ARG A 150 -16.67 18.90 -0.62
CA ARG A 150 -17.43 20.11 -0.94
C ARG A 150 -16.76 20.91 -2.06
N GLY A 151 -17.52 21.22 -3.10
CA GLY A 151 -17.06 21.98 -4.28
C GLY A 151 -16.06 21.24 -5.19
N ARG A 152 -15.69 20.01 -4.90
CA ARG A 152 -14.77 19.23 -5.74
C ARG A 152 -15.47 18.72 -7.00
N ARG A 153 -14.97 19.10 -8.18
CA ARG A 153 -15.45 18.62 -9.49
C ARG A 153 -14.76 17.35 -9.97
N ALA A 154 -13.63 17.00 -9.34
CA ALA A 154 -12.92 15.76 -9.66
C ALA A 154 -13.84 14.54 -9.48
N ALA A 155 -13.64 13.51 -10.31
CA ALA A 155 -14.32 12.23 -10.16
C ALA A 155 -14.08 11.64 -8.76
N VAL A 156 -15.12 11.09 -8.13
CA VAL A 156 -15.05 10.55 -6.76
C VAL A 156 -13.98 9.46 -6.63
N LYS A 157 -13.71 8.71 -7.71
CA LYS A 157 -12.62 7.73 -7.71
C LYS A 157 -11.25 8.41 -7.56
N THR A 158 -10.99 9.47 -8.32
CA THR A 158 -9.73 10.22 -8.22
C THR A 158 -9.59 10.87 -6.85
N PHE A 159 -10.69 11.42 -6.32
CA PHE A 159 -10.74 11.99 -4.97
C PHE A 159 -10.41 10.94 -3.90
N LEU A 160 -10.99 9.74 -3.98
CA LEU A 160 -10.73 8.65 -3.02
C LEU A 160 -9.31 8.11 -3.10
N MET A 161 -8.65 8.19 -4.25
CA MET A 161 -7.28 7.75 -4.46
C MET A 161 -6.22 8.79 -4.07
N ASP A 162 -6.63 9.99 -3.73
CA ASP A 162 -5.74 11.05 -3.26
C ASP A 162 -5.26 10.73 -1.83
N GLN A 163 -3.94 10.57 -1.67
CA GLN A 163 -3.33 10.19 -0.39
C GLN A 163 -3.47 11.30 0.68
N ALA A 164 -3.78 12.53 0.30
CA ALA A 164 -4.13 13.61 1.23
C ALA A 164 -5.57 13.46 1.76
N VAL A 165 -6.44 12.78 1.04
CA VAL A 165 -7.83 12.49 1.45
C VAL A 165 -7.89 11.25 2.33
N VAL A 166 -7.35 10.14 1.85
CA VAL A 166 -7.24 8.89 2.61
C VAL A 166 -6.04 8.09 2.10
N VAL A 167 -5.27 7.55 3.01
CA VAL A 167 -4.08 6.81 2.63
C VAL A 167 -4.38 5.36 2.26
N GLY A 168 -3.48 4.77 1.50
CA GLY A 168 -3.47 3.32 1.27
C GLY A 168 -4.46 2.81 0.23
N VAL A 169 -5.54 3.54 -0.05
CA VAL A 169 -6.51 3.21 -1.08
C VAL A 169 -5.93 3.52 -2.46
N GLY A 170 -5.88 2.54 -3.32
CA GLY A 170 -5.40 2.70 -4.69
C GLY A 170 -6.45 2.28 -5.71
N ASN A 171 -6.01 1.84 -6.89
CA ASN A 171 -6.91 1.59 -8.01
C ASN A 171 -7.87 0.40 -7.79
N ILE A 172 -7.37 -0.65 -7.11
CA ILE A 172 -8.14 -1.85 -6.81
C ILE A 172 -9.24 -1.51 -5.81
N TYR A 173 -8.82 -1.07 -4.63
CA TYR A 173 -9.75 -0.90 -3.51
C TYR A 173 -10.67 0.31 -3.68
N ALA A 174 -10.28 1.34 -4.44
CA ALA A 174 -11.20 2.41 -4.84
C ALA A 174 -12.32 1.90 -5.76
N ALA A 175 -12.00 1.07 -6.75
CA ALA A 175 -13.01 0.51 -7.67
C ALA A 175 -13.99 -0.41 -6.92
N GLU A 176 -13.47 -1.33 -6.09
CA GLU A 176 -14.28 -2.28 -5.33
C GLU A 176 -15.17 -1.58 -4.29
N SER A 177 -14.63 -0.60 -3.56
CA SER A 177 -15.39 0.16 -2.56
C SER A 177 -16.51 0.99 -3.20
N LEU A 178 -16.25 1.64 -4.34
CA LEU A 178 -17.27 2.39 -5.08
C LEU A 178 -18.36 1.48 -5.64
N HIS A 179 -18.01 0.27 -6.10
CA HIS A 179 -18.99 -0.72 -6.53
C HIS A 179 -19.87 -1.17 -5.36
N ARG A 180 -19.27 -1.53 -4.23
CA ARG A 180 -20.00 -1.95 -3.02
C ARG A 180 -20.92 -0.84 -2.49
N ALA A 181 -20.47 0.42 -2.54
CA ALA A 181 -21.27 1.58 -2.12
C ALA A 181 -22.33 2.01 -3.17
N GLY A 182 -22.32 1.42 -4.36
CA GLY A 182 -23.25 1.76 -5.46
C GLY A 182 -22.99 3.13 -6.08
N ILE A 183 -21.77 3.64 -6.01
CA ILE A 183 -21.41 4.98 -6.48
C ILE A 183 -20.64 4.87 -7.81
N SER A 184 -21.10 5.62 -8.83
CA SER A 184 -20.38 5.72 -10.10
C SER A 184 -19.01 6.36 -9.88
N PRO A 185 -17.93 5.73 -10.37
CA PRO A 185 -16.58 6.29 -10.23
C PRO A 185 -16.39 7.62 -10.97
N LEU A 186 -17.26 7.91 -11.93
CA LEU A 186 -17.27 9.14 -12.73
C LEU A 186 -17.99 10.32 -12.03
N ARG A 187 -18.79 10.06 -11.00
CA ARG A 187 -19.53 11.10 -10.31
C ARG A 187 -18.58 12.13 -9.71
N GLU A 188 -18.89 13.42 -9.87
CA GLU A 188 -18.14 14.48 -9.19
C GLU A 188 -18.20 14.28 -7.67
N ALA A 189 -17.04 14.35 -6.99
CA ALA A 189 -16.97 14.13 -5.54
C ALA A 189 -17.93 15.04 -4.76
N GLY A 190 -18.01 16.32 -5.13
CA GLY A 190 -18.91 17.29 -4.49
C GLY A 190 -20.39 17.03 -4.71
N LYS A 191 -20.78 16.10 -5.61
CA LYS A 191 -22.17 15.71 -5.89
C LYS A 191 -22.58 14.38 -5.24
N VAL A 192 -21.72 13.80 -4.41
CA VAL A 192 -22.05 12.60 -3.63
C VAL A 192 -22.64 13.05 -2.29
N SER A 193 -23.83 12.54 -1.96
CA SER A 193 -24.51 12.91 -0.71
C SER A 193 -23.79 12.34 0.52
N LEU A 194 -24.04 12.93 1.69
CA LEU A 194 -23.49 12.49 2.96
C LEU A 194 -23.76 11.01 3.25
N ASP A 195 -25.01 10.55 3.06
CA ASP A 195 -25.36 9.14 3.31
C ASP A 195 -24.60 8.18 2.38
N ARG A 196 -24.33 8.60 1.16
CA ARG A 196 -23.51 7.81 0.24
C ARG A 196 -22.04 7.80 0.65
N TYR A 197 -21.51 8.90 1.17
CA TYR A 197 -20.18 8.94 1.72
C TYR A 197 -20.04 8.09 2.98
N ARG A 198 -21.06 8.03 3.85
CA ARG A 198 -21.08 7.12 5.01
C ARG A 198 -20.97 5.68 4.55
N ARG A 199 -21.82 5.26 3.59
CA ARG A 199 -21.72 3.91 3.00
C ARG A 199 -20.39 3.65 2.31
N LEU A 200 -19.78 4.65 1.66
CA LEU A 200 -18.48 4.51 1.04
C LEU A 200 -17.37 4.31 2.08
N ALA A 201 -17.39 5.07 3.16
CA ALA A 201 -16.41 4.91 4.25
C ALA A 201 -16.49 3.52 4.86
N ASP A 202 -17.71 3.02 5.13
CA ASP A 202 -17.93 1.66 5.64
C ASP A 202 -17.43 0.61 4.62
N ALA A 203 -17.77 0.78 3.34
CA ALA A 203 -17.32 -0.14 2.29
C ALA A 203 -15.80 -0.18 2.16
N VAL A 204 -15.10 0.96 2.28
CA VAL A 204 -13.63 1.02 2.28
C VAL A 204 -13.06 0.25 3.46
N LYS A 205 -13.56 0.50 4.68
CA LYS A 205 -13.11 -0.20 5.89
C LYS A 205 -13.28 -1.70 5.78
N ASP A 206 -14.46 -2.15 5.42
CA ASP A 206 -14.80 -3.57 5.31
C ASP A 206 -13.93 -4.30 4.28
N ILE A 207 -13.81 -3.71 3.08
CA ILE A 207 -13.06 -4.33 1.98
C ILE A 207 -11.57 -4.40 2.34
N LEU A 208 -11.00 -3.33 2.90
CA LEU A 208 -9.59 -3.33 3.29
C LEU A 208 -9.31 -4.31 4.44
N ALA A 209 -10.15 -4.34 5.47
CA ALA A 209 -10.01 -5.28 6.56
C ALA A 209 -10.11 -6.73 6.08
N TYR A 210 -11.08 -7.01 5.21
CA TYR A 210 -11.24 -8.33 4.60
C TYR A 210 -10.06 -8.71 3.71
N ALA A 211 -9.59 -7.79 2.85
CA ALA A 211 -8.43 -8.03 2.00
C ALA A 211 -7.16 -8.32 2.82
N ILE A 212 -6.94 -7.62 3.93
CA ILE A 212 -5.84 -7.91 4.86
C ILE A 212 -5.97 -9.33 5.42
N HIS A 213 -7.18 -9.72 5.85
CA HIS A 213 -7.43 -11.08 6.36
C HIS A 213 -7.15 -12.16 5.30
N ARG A 214 -7.41 -11.86 4.03
CA ARG A 214 -7.15 -12.77 2.89
C ARG A 214 -5.71 -12.72 2.37
N GLY A 215 -4.81 -11.96 3.01
CA GLY A 215 -3.41 -11.84 2.60
C GLY A 215 -3.17 -10.92 1.40
N GLY A 216 -4.13 -10.04 1.08
CA GLY A 216 -4.07 -9.13 -0.06
C GLY A 216 -4.41 -9.78 -1.40
N THR A 217 -4.20 -9.03 -2.50
CA THR A 217 -4.32 -9.52 -3.87
C THR A 217 -2.98 -10.05 -4.38
N THR A 218 -2.99 -11.17 -5.10
CA THR A 218 -1.82 -11.61 -5.87
C THR A 218 -1.73 -10.75 -7.12
N LEU A 219 -0.90 -9.72 -7.08
CA LEU A 219 -0.55 -8.97 -8.27
C LEU A 219 0.62 -9.67 -8.98
N ARG A 220 0.69 -9.57 -10.32
CA ARG A 220 1.76 -10.23 -11.13
C ARG A 220 3.18 -9.97 -10.58
N ASP A 221 3.36 -8.84 -9.94
CA ASP A 221 4.67 -8.37 -9.47
C ASP A 221 4.80 -8.41 -7.92
N PHE A 222 3.79 -8.90 -7.19
CA PHE A 222 3.82 -8.96 -5.73
C PHE A 222 3.70 -10.39 -5.23
N ILE A 223 4.66 -10.80 -4.43
CA ILE A 223 4.68 -12.08 -3.70
C ILE A 223 4.83 -11.74 -2.23
N SER A 224 4.01 -12.34 -1.37
CA SER A 224 4.15 -12.14 0.08
C SER A 224 5.51 -12.66 0.59
N PRO A 225 6.00 -12.18 1.74
CA PRO A 225 7.34 -12.54 2.25
C PRO A 225 7.57 -14.04 2.43
N ASP A 226 6.51 -14.80 2.70
CA ASP A 226 6.50 -16.26 2.85
C ASP A 226 6.28 -17.01 1.52
N GLY A 227 6.14 -16.28 0.41
CA GLY A 227 5.89 -16.85 -0.92
C GLY A 227 4.43 -17.28 -1.17
N ALA A 228 3.52 -17.06 -0.20
CA ALA A 228 2.13 -17.43 -0.35
C ALA A 228 1.37 -16.46 -1.27
N PRO A 229 0.48 -16.93 -2.15
CA PRO A 229 -0.37 -16.07 -2.96
C PRO A 229 -1.45 -15.40 -2.08
N GLY A 230 -1.78 -14.13 -2.39
CA GLY A 230 -2.97 -13.49 -1.85
C GLY A 230 -4.24 -14.05 -2.52
N TYR A 231 -5.29 -14.28 -1.75
CA TYR A 231 -6.52 -14.89 -2.25
C TYR A 231 -7.62 -13.89 -2.58
N PHE A 232 -7.44 -12.61 -2.29
CA PHE A 232 -8.48 -11.59 -2.53
C PHE A 232 -8.74 -11.34 -4.02
N GLU A 233 -7.76 -11.56 -4.91
CA GLU A 233 -7.93 -11.40 -6.36
C GLU A 233 -9.10 -12.22 -6.93
N GLN A 234 -9.34 -13.41 -6.41
CA GLN A 234 -10.42 -14.30 -6.86
C GLN A 234 -11.82 -13.76 -6.51
N GLU A 235 -11.90 -12.80 -5.59
CA GLU A 235 -13.14 -12.24 -5.06
C GLU A 235 -13.47 -10.86 -5.65
N LEU A 236 -12.63 -10.30 -6.53
CA LEU A 236 -12.84 -9.00 -7.15
C LEU A 236 -14.17 -8.95 -7.91
N THR A 237 -14.90 -7.85 -7.73
CA THR A 237 -16.25 -7.68 -8.29
C THR A 237 -16.25 -6.88 -9.59
N VAL A 238 -15.35 -5.91 -9.73
CA VAL A 238 -15.24 -5.06 -10.93
C VAL A 238 -13.80 -4.86 -11.40
N TYR A 239 -12.82 -4.78 -10.51
CA TYR A 239 -11.44 -4.50 -10.91
C TYR A 239 -10.87 -5.60 -11.80
N GLY A 240 -10.32 -5.22 -12.98
CA GLY A 240 -9.74 -6.17 -13.95
C GLY A 240 -10.74 -6.98 -14.75
N ARG A 241 -12.06 -6.76 -14.57
CA ARG A 241 -13.15 -7.55 -15.15
C ARG A 241 -13.91 -6.80 -16.26
N GLU A 242 -13.22 -5.98 -17.04
CA GLU A 242 -13.82 -5.25 -18.16
C GLU A 242 -14.46 -6.20 -19.18
N GLY A 243 -15.65 -5.88 -19.62
CA GLY A 243 -16.40 -6.71 -20.59
C GLY A 243 -17.10 -7.93 -19.99
N GLU A 244 -16.81 -8.28 -18.73
CA GLU A 244 -17.47 -9.38 -18.04
C GLU A 244 -18.84 -8.99 -17.48
N ALA A 245 -19.64 -10.00 -17.11
CA ALA A 245 -20.91 -9.79 -16.43
C ALA A 245 -20.70 -9.31 -14.98
N CYS A 246 -21.46 -8.31 -14.57
CA CYS A 246 -21.52 -7.86 -13.19
C CYS A 246 -22.03 -9.00 -12.29
N LYS A 247 -21.31 -9.36 -11.24
CA LYS A 247 -21.70 -10.42 -10.30
C LYS A 247 -23.04 -10.13 -9.58
N GLN A 248 -23.43 -8.85 -9.49
CA GLN A 248 -24.65 -8.45 -8.79
C GLN A 248 -25.90 -8.41 -9.69
N CYS A 249 -25.80 -7.94 -10.95
CA CYS A 249 -26.97 -7.72 -11.82
C CYS A 249 -26.87 -8.36 -13.20
N GLY A 250 -25.77 -9.03 -13.52
CA GLY A 250 -25.56 -9.73 -14.80
C GLY A 250 -25.21 -8.80 -16.00
N ARG A 251 -25.34 -7.49 -15.89
CA ARG A 251 -25.04 -6.56 -17.00
C ARG A 251 -23.54 -6.46 -17.23
N VAL A 252 -23.16 -6.25 -18.48
CA VAL A 252 -21.74 -6.08 -18.87
C VAL A 252 -21.14 -4.87 -18.16
N LEU A 253 -19.96 -5.09 -17.56
CA LEU A 253 -19.19 -4.06 -16.90
C LEU A 253 -18.61 -3.10 -17.93
N LYS A 254 -18.70 -1.80 -17.63
CA LYS A 254 -18.13 -0.71 -18.43
C LYS A 254 -16.70 -0.43 -18.02
N HIS A 255 -15.92 0.16 -18.92
CA HIS A 255 -14.56 0.62 -18.62
C HIS A 255 -14.29 2.01 -19.19
N ALA A 256 -13.38 2.74 -18.55
CA ALA A 256 -12.83 4.00 -19.03
C ALA A 256 -11.50 4.30 -18.31
N THR A 257 -10.75 5.25 -18.83
CA THR A 257 -9.58 5.80 -18.11
C THR A 257 -10.01 7.03 -17.31
N ILE A 258 -9.82 6.99 -15.98
CA ILE A 258 -10.11 8.09 -15.07
C ILE A 258 -8.84 8.41 -14.30
N GLY A 259 -8.38 9.67 -14.33
CA GLY A 259 -7.14 10.08 -13.65
C GLY A 259 -5.94 9.20 -14.05
N GLN A 260 -5.79 8.92 -15.35
CA GLN A 260 -4.74 8.05 -15.92
C GLN A 260 -4.77 6.59 -15.40
N ARG A 261 -5.89 6.12 -14.86
CA ARG A 261 -6.05 4.77 -14.32
C ARG A 261 -7.22 4.06 -15.00
N ALA A 262 -6.99 2.82 -15.43
CA ALA A 262 -8.04 1.94 -15.90
C ALA A 262 -9.10 1.79 -14.81
N THR A 263 -10.35 1.98 -15.18
CA THR A 263 -11.49 1.97 -14.27
C THR A 263 -12.59 1.10 -14.86
N VAL A 264 -13.05 0.13 -14.09
CA VAL A 264 -14.15 -0.77 -14.46
C VAL A 264 -15.29 -0.56 -13.46
N TRP A 265 -16.54 -0.51 -13.94
CA TRP A 265 -17.71 -0.33 -13.08
C TRP A 265 -18.97 -0.89 -13.73
N CYS A 266 -20.00 -1.13 -12.91
CA CYS A 266 -21.33 -1.48 -13.38
C CYS A 266 -22.19 -0.23 -13.56
N GLY A 267 -22.54 0.12 -14.81
CA GLY A 267 -23.40 1.29 -15.09
C GLY A 267 -24.83 1.19 -14.56
N SER A 268 -25.26 0.02 -14.08
CA SER A 268 -26.57 -0.21 -13.49
C SER A 268 -26.56 -0.14 -11.96
N CYS A 269 -25.58 -0.81 -11.32
CA CYS A 269 -25.48 -0.83 -9.87
C CYS A 269 -24.87 0.45 -9.28
N GLN A 270 -24.02 1.14 -10.06
CA GLN A 270 -23.32 2.35 -9.64
C GLN A 270 -23.90 3.59 -10.33
N ARG A 271 -24.50 4.48 -9.56
CA ARG A 271 -25.18 5.69 -10.03
C ARG A 271 -24.61 6.96 -9.42
#